data_b45a2eca457ee1572af6cab4a4fda118
#
_entry.id   b45a2eca457ee1572af6cab4a4fda118
#
_cell.length_a   1.000
_cell.length_b   1.000
_cell.length_c   1.000
_cell.angle_alpha   90.00
_cell.angle_beta   90.00
_cell.angle_gamma   90.00
#
_symmetry.space_group_name_H-M   'P 1'
#
loop_
_entity.id
_entity.type
_entity.pdbx_description
1 polymer ?
#
loop_
_entity_poly.entity_id
_entity_poly.type
_entity_poly.pdbx_seq_one_letter_code
_entity_poly.pdbx_strand_id
1 'polypeptide(L)'
;DRLMSRGLGDVYKRQEQLKKQCKEALEKVESESGNQHFLELISQSLENPIPEDNARMGFLCTSVSELTEKLDQALKLFEENKDSESWNKNGIMFASKGFPHQGKVVALFSGQGSQYRNMGKELYLNFPPMLESLQSVDQCFIQEGSKPLSGVVFPNPVFDDEQIEKQDTELQLTQHAQPSIGAFGAGLYKILKDCGLEADFTAGHSFGELTALWAAGVLGDKGYYILAHA
;
A
#
# COMPACT_ATOMS: atom_id res chain seq x y z
N ASP A 1 11.49 -28.90 -25.78
CA ASP A 1 12.82 -28.70 -25.11
C ASP A 1 13.54 -27.41 -25.55
N ARG A 2 13.53 -27.05 -26.82
CA ARG A 2 14.20 -25.79 -27.28
C ARG A 2 13.50 -24.51 -26.88
N LEU A 3 12.20 -24.52 -26.64
CA LEU A 3 11.44 -23.34 -26.17
C LEU A 3 11.64 -23.08 -24.69
N MET A 4 11.74 -24.12 -23.87
CA MET A 4 12.08 -23.99 -22.44
C MET A 4 13.50 -23.50 -22.20
N SER A 5 14.48 -23.96 -22.98
CA SER A 5 15.87 -23.55 -22.82
C SER A 5 16.13 -22.09 -23.24
N ARG A 6 15.35 -21.53 -24.16
CA ARG A 6 15.41 -20.09 -24.52
C ARG A 6 14.84 -19.23 -23.39
N GLY A 7 13.71 -19.62 -22.79
CA GLY A 7 13.10 -18.88 -21.68
C GLY A 7 14.01 -18.78 -20.46
N LEU A 8 14.63 -19.88 -20.03
CA LEU A 8 15.57 -19.92 -18.90
C LEU A 8 16.84 -19.06 -19.15
N GLY A 9 17.38 -19.08 -20.37
CA GLY A 9 18.54 -18.26 -20.73
C GLY A 9 18.25 -16.75 -20.69
N ASP A 10 17.05 -16.34 -21.05
CA ASP A 10 16.63 -14.94 -21.00
C ASP A 10 16.35 -14.48 -19.56
N VAL A 11 15.78 -15.34 -18.71
CA VAL A 11 15.59 -15.09 -17.27
C VAL A 11 16.94 -14.88 -16.61
N TYR A 12 17.91 -15.76 -16.85
CA TYR A 12 19.26 -15.66 -16.29
C TYR A 12 19.96 -14.35 -16.67
N LYS A 13 19.92 -13.95 -17.95
CA LYS A 13 20.52 -12.69 -18.41
C LYS A 13 19.91 -11.47 -17.72
N ARG A 14 18.60 -11.46 -17.53
CA ARG A 14 17.88 -10.35 -16.86
C ARG A 14 18.20 -10.28 -15.37
N GLN A 15 18.32 -11.43 -14.70
CA GLN A 15 18.78 -11.50 -13.31
C GLN A 15 20.20 -10.97 -13.16
N GLU A 16 21.14 -11.37 -14.02
CA GLU A 16 22.52 -10.91 -13.95
C GLU A 16 22.65 -9.39 -14.17
N GLN A 17 21.84 -8.83 -15.07
CA GLN A 17 21.80 -7.39 -15.27
C GLN A 17 21.29 -6.66 -14.00
N LEU A 18 20.25 -7.17 -13.35
CA LEU A 18 19.70 -6.59 -12.13
C LEU A 18 20.68 -6.74 -10.96
N LYS A 19 21.37 -7.90 -10.83
CA LYS A 19 22.45 -8.07 -9.85
C LYS A 19 23.56 -7.05 -10.03
N LYS A 20 23.96 -6.78 -11.27
CA LYS A 20 24.97 -5.77 -11.56
C LYS A 20 24.51 -4.38 -11.10
N GLN A 21 23.25 -4.02 -11.39
CA GLN A 21 22.66 -2.75 -10.92
C GLN A 21 22.62 -2.67 -9.38
N CYS A 22 22.28 -3.77 -8.68
CA CYS A 22 22.32 -3.82 -7.23
C CYS A 22 23.72 -3.60 -6.67
N LYS A 23 24.77 -4.19 -7.26
CA LYS A 23 26.16 -3.99 -6.86
C LYS A 23 26.61 -2.55 -7.10
N GLU A 24 26.29 -1.97 -8.28
CA GLU A 24 26.60 -0.58 -8.58
C GLU A 24 25.90 0.40 -7.64
N ALA A 25 24.64 0.11 -7.28
CA ALA A 25 23.91 0.89 -6.29
C ALA A 25 24.54 0.80 -4.90
N LEU A 26 24.94 -0.41 -4.48
CA LEU A 26 25.61 -0.64 -3.21
C LEU A 26 26.92 0.14 -3.10
N GLU A 27 27.80 0.05 -4.11
CA GLU A 27 29.05 0.81 -4.17
C GLU A 27 28.85 2.32 -4.07
N LYS A 28 27.80 2.83 -4.72
CA LYS A 28 27.47 4.26 -4.67
C LYS A 28 26.98 4.71 -3.31
N VAL A 29 26.08 3.95 -2.66
CA VAL A 29 25.53 4.36 -1.36
C VAL A 29 26.51 4.15 -0.21
N GLU A 30 27.53 3.33 -0.36
CA GLU A 30 28.63 3.18 0.59
C GLU A 30 29.72 4.27 0.45
N SER A 31 29.65 5.10 -0.60
CA SER A 31 30.57 6.22 -0.80
C SER A 31 30.27 7.41 0.12
N GLU A 32 31.17 8.40 0.17
CA GLU A 32 30.98 9.64 0.93
C GLU A 32 29.70 10.39 0.53
N SER A 33 29.18 10.20 -0.69
CA SER A 33 27.95 10.79 -1.22
C SER A 33 26.73 9.88 -1.04
N GLY A 34 26.76 8.90 -0.17
CA GLY A 34 25.74 7.85 -0.04
C GLY A 34 24.32 8.39 0.15
N ASN A 35 24.11 9.43 0.96
CA ASN A 35 22.81 10.05 1.16
C ASN A 35 22.25 10.69 -0.12
N GLN A 36 23.11 11.35 -0.91
CA GLN A 36 22.68 11.92 -2.19
C GLN A 36 22.27 10.83 -3.17
N HIS A 37 23.06 9.76 -3.28
CA HIS A 37 22.74 8.63 -4.15
C HIS A 37 21.47 7.89 -3.71
N PHE A 38 21.19 7.81 -2.41
CA PHE A 38 19.94 7.27 -1.89
C PHE A 38 18.73 8.07 -2.39
N LEU A 39 18.78 9.40 -2.31
CA LEU A 39 17.70 10.26 -2.81
C LEU A 39 17.55 10.18 -4.34
N GLU A 40 18.65 10.07 -5.07
CA GLU A 40 18.64 9.88 -6.53
C GLU A 40 17.98 8.56 -6.92
N LEU A 41 18.26 7.47 -6.19
CA LEU A 41 17.63 6.16 -6.42
C LEU A 41 16.12 6.21 -6.15
N ILE A 42 15.69 6.88 -5.09
CA ILE A 42 14.26 7.09 -4.80
C ILE A 42 13.59 7.84 -5.96
N SER A 43 14.15 9.00 -6.37
CA SER A 43 13.60 9.80 -7.48
C SER A 43 13.50 8.97 -8.77
N GLN A 44 14.57 8.27 -9.14
CA GLN A 44 14.60 7.40 -10.32
C GLN A 44 13.56 6.27 -10.26
N SER A 45 13.30 5.72 -9.07
CA SER A 45 12.31 4.65 -8.90
C SER A 45 10.87 5.14 -9.10
N LEU A 46 10.61 6.42 -8.86
CA LEU A 46 9.30 7.04 -9.02
C LEU A 46 9.06 7.57 -10.46
N GLU A 47 10.13 8.05 -11.11
CA GLU A 47 10.02 8.72 -12.41
C GLU A 47 10.12 7.77 -13.60
N ASN A 48 10.80 6.63 -13.43
CA ASN A 48 11.10 5.72 -14.54
C ASN A 48 10.24 4.45 -14.48
N PRO A 49 9.25 4.29 -15.37
CA PRO A 49 8.51 3.04 -15.46
C PRO A 49 9.45 1.90 -15.91
N ILE A 50 9.31 0.74 -15.27
CA ILE A 50 10.07 -0.45 -15.63
C ILE A 50 9.36 -1.15 -16.79
N PRO A 51 9.98 -1.30 -17.98
CA PRO A 51 9.39 -2.02 -19.11
C PRO A 51 8.97 -3.45 -18.74
N GLU A 52 7.88 -3.96 -19.32
CA GLU A 52 7.33 -5.28 -18.98
C GLU A 52 8.34 -6.42 -19.09
N ASP A 53 9.18 -6.39 -20.11
CA ASP A 53 10.18 -7.41 -20.35
C ASP A 53 11.41 -7.35 -19.44
N ASN A 54 11.54 -6.30 -18.62
CA ASN A 54 12.68 -6.16 -17.74
C ASN A 54 12.47 -6.89 -16.40
N ALA A 55 13.55 -7.44 -15.86
CA ALA A 55 13.57 -7.91 -14.49
C ALA A 55 13.38 -6.74 -13.53
N ARG A 56 12.66 -6.97 -12.45
CA ARG A 56 12.33 -5.97 -11.43
C ARG A 56 12.53 -6.50 -10.03
N MET A 57 12.93 -5.62 -9.16
CA MET A 57 13.02 -5.86 -7.73
C MET A 57 12.45 -4.67 -6.98
N GLY A 58 11.72 -4.93 -5.91
CA GLY A 58 11.16 -3.91 -5.04
C GLY A 58 11.29 -4.27 -3.57
N PHE A 59 11.55 -3.28 -2.75
CA PHE A 59 11.54 -3.35 -1.29
C PHE A 59 11.33 -1.97 -0.70
N LEU A 60 10.99 -1.91 0.59
CA LEU A 60 10.88 -0.65 1.33
C LEU A 60 12.12 -0.46 2.19
N CYS A 61 12.62 0.78 2.23
CA CYS A 61 13.70 1.20 3.13
C CYS A 61 13.55 2.69 3.46
N THR A 62 13.98 3.08 4.67
CA THR A 62 13.85 4.44 5.20
C THR A 62 15.19 5.15 5.39
N SER A 63 16.29 4.43 5.19
CA SER A 63 17.65 4.93 5.40
C SER A 63 18.66 4.27 4.47
N VAL A 64 19.83 4.90 4.34
CA VAL A 64 20.99 4.33 3.61
C VAL A 64 21.39 2.97 4.21
N SER A 65 21.39 2.85 5.54
CA SER A 65 21.74 1.58 6.21
C SER A 65 20.78 0.45 5.84
N GLU A 66 19.47 0.72 5.86
CA GLU A 66 18.47 -0.26 5.43
C GLU A 66 18.58 -0.58 3.94
N LEU A 67 18.86 0.41 3.09
CA LEU A 67 19.09 0.18 1.66
C LEU A 67 20.27 -0.78 1.46
N THR A 68 21.41 -0.52 2.13
CA THR A 68 22.60 -1.39 2.08
C THR A 68 22.26 -2.82 2.50
N GLU A 69 21.60 -2.99 3.64
CA GLU A 69 21.17 -4.31 4.12
C GLU A 69 20.24 -5.04 3.13
N LYS A 70 19.26 -4.32 2.55
CA LYS A 70 18.33 -4.89 1.57
C LYS A 70 19.02 -5.29 0.27
N LEU A 71 19.97 -4.49 -0.23
CA LEU A 71 20.76 -4.82 -1.42
C LEU A 71 21.65 -6.04 -1.18
N ASP A 72 22.33 -6.13 -0.03
CA ASP A 72 23.12 -7.30 0.35
C ASP A 72 22.28 -8.58 0.48
N GLN A 73 21.10 -8.47 1.11
CA GLN A 73 20.16 -9.58 1.20
C GLN A 73 19.66 -10.00 -0.18
N ALA A 74 19.34 -9.05 -1.05
CA ALA A 74 18.90 -9.32 -2.41
C ALA A 74 19.98 -10.09 -3.20
N LEU A 75 21.24 -9.68 -3.11
CA LEU A 75 22.33 -10.36 -3.80
C LEU A 75 22.49 -11.83 -3.34
N LYS A 76 22.32 -12.11 -2.04
CA LYS A 76 22.30 -13.49 -1.50
C LYS A 76 21.09 -14.27 -2.01
N LEU A 77 19.88 -13.66 -1.99
CA LEU A 77 18.66 -14.30 -2.46
C LEU A 77 18.73 -14.64 -3.96
N PHE A 78 19.38 -13.83 -4.78
CA PHE A 78 19.62 -14.15 -6.18
C PHE A 78 20.48 -15.41 -6.34
N GLU A 79 21.51 -15.59 -5.50
CA GLU A 79 22.35 -16.80 -5.56
C GLU A 79 21.60 -18.06 -5.11
N GLU A 80 20.71 -17.92 -4.11
CA GLU A 80 19.88 -19.03 -3.60
C GLU A 80 18.76 -19.44 -4.54
N ASN A 81 18.27 -18.51 -5.38
CA ASN A 81 17.08 -18.69 -6.20
C ASN A 81 17.36 -18.46 -7.70
N LYS A 82 18.49 -18.95 -8.21
CA LYS A 82 18.97 -18.71 -9.59
C LYS A 82 17.99 -19.06 -10.70
N ASP A 83 17.20 -20.11 -10.48
CA ASP A 83 16.28 -20.65 -11.49
C ASP A 83 14.83 -20.18 -11.29
N SER A 84 14.57 -19.28 -10.33
CA SER A 84 13.24 -18.80 -10.03
C SER A 84 12.86 -17.61 -10.88
N GLU A 85 11.69 -17.66 -11.54
CA GLU A 85 11.14 -16.52 -12.27
C GLU A 85 10.67 -15.38 -11.35
N SER A 86 10.28 -15.71 -10.12
CA SER A 86 9.88 -14.74 -9.11
C SER A 86 10.04 -15.29 -7.70
N TRP A 87 10.25 -14.40 -6.74
CA TRP A 87 10.26 -14.73 -5.31
C TRP A 87 9.90 -13.50 -4.47
N ASN A 88 9.39 -13.75 -3.25
CA ASN A 88 9.12 -12.74 -2.23
C ASN A 88 9.67 -13.26 -0.90
N LYS A 89 10.77 -12.70 -0.44
CA LYS A 89 11.48 -13.11 0.78
C LYS A 89 12.01 -11.91 1.53
N ASN A 90 11.85 -11.90 2.85
CA ASN A 90 12.37 -10.83 3.73
C ASN A 90 11.92 -9.41 3.34
N GLY A 91 10.72 -9.27 2.78
CA GLY A 91 10.21 -7.99 2.29
C GLY A 91 10.88 -7.50 1.00
N ILE A 92 11.63 -8.36 0.31
CA ILE A 92 12.19 -8.10 -1.02
C ILE A 92 11.41 -8.94 -2.02
N MET A 93 10.87 -8.30 -3.04
CA MET A 93 10.14 -8.94 -4.13
C MET A 93 10.96 -8.89 -5.41
N PHE A 94 11.04 -9.99 -6.12
CA PHE A 94 11.70 -10.09 -7.41
C PHE A 94 10.77 -10.75 -8.44
N ALA A 95 10.82 -10.25 -9.68
CA ALA A 95 10.25 -10.91 -10.84
C ALA A 95 11.19 -10.71 -12.05
N SER A 96 11.39 -11.77 -12.84
CA SER A 96 12.25 -11.77 -14.03
C SER A 96 11.69 -10.96 -15.19
N LYS A 97 10.39 -10.67 -15.15
CA LYS A 97 9.64 -9.80 -16.07
C LYS A 97 8.40 -9.26 -15.36
N GLY A 98 7.72 -8.29 -15.96
CA GLY A 98 6.39 -7.86 -15.53
C GLY A 98 5.40 -9.02 -15.53
N PHE A 99 4.42 -8.95 -14.66
CA PHE A 99 3.28 -9.86 -14.78
C PHE A 99 2.55 -9.51 -16.09
N PRO A 100 2.36 -10.47 -17.01
CA PRO A 100 1.48 -10.20 -18.12
C PRO A 100 0.09 -9.90 -17.58
N HIS A 101 -0.46 -8.74 -17.89
CA HIS A 101 -1.83 -8.34 -17.53
C HIS A 101 -2.86 -9.20 -18.30
N GLN A 102 -2.79 -10.53 -18.16
CA GLN A 102 -3.78 -11.45 -18.70
C GLN A 102 -4.95 -11.66 -17.73
N GLY A 103 -4.82 -11.19 -16.49
CA GLY A 103 -5.84 -11.26 -15.46
C GLY A 103 -6.57 -9.93 -15.30
N LYS A 104 -7.57 -9.96 -14.42
CA LYS A 104 -8.36 -8.80 -14.00
C LYS A 104 -7.97 -8.39 -12.60
N VAL A 105 -7.88 -7.08 -12.35
CA VAL A 105 -7.62 -6.52 -11.03
C VAL A 105 -8.96 -6.24 -10.36
N VAL A 106 -9.13 -6.77 -9.16
CA VAL A 106 -10.32 -6.54 -8.32
C VAL A 106 -9.91 -5.76 -7.08
N ALA A 107 -10.49 -4.57 -6.87
CA ALA A 107 -10.37 -3.87 -5.60
C ALA A 107 -11.39 -4.43 -4.61
N LEU A 108 -10.90 -4.99 -3.50
CA LEU A 108 -11.73 -5.59 -2.45
C LEU A 108 -11.79 -4.66 -1.24
N PHE A 109 -13.03 -4.35 -0.81
CA PHE A 109 -13.27 -3.50 0.36
C PHE A 109 -13.77 -4.32 1.54
N SER A 110 -13.15 -4.10 2.69
CA SER A 110 -13.50 -4.80 3.93
C SER A 110 -14.81 -4.28 4.54
N GLY A 111 -15.47 -5.13 5.32
CA GLY A 111 -16.64 -4.79 6.11
C GLY A 111 -16.34 -4.59 7.58
N GLN A 112 -17.41 -4.43 8.38
CA GLN A 112 -17.34 -4.27 9.82
C GLN A 112 -16.56 -5.40 10.48
N GLY A 113 -15.70 -5.04 11.47
CA GLY A 113 -14.79 -5.95 12.15
C GLY A 113 -13.32 -5.74 11.76
N SER A 114 -13.04 -4.92 10.73
CA SER A 114 -11.67 -4.58 10.31
C SER A 114 -11.14 -3.27 10.92
N GLN A 115 -11.96 -2.52 11.66
CA GLN A 115 -11.56 -1.29 12.35
C GLN A 115 -10.74 -1.60 13.60
N TYR A 116 -9.84 -0.69 13.93
CA TYR A 116 -9.06 -0.69 15.18
C TYR A 116 -8.62 0.73 15.54
N ARG A 117 -8.35 0.97 16.83
CA ARG A 117 -7.88 2.29 17.30
C ARG A 117 -6.58 2.69 16.59
N ASN A 118 -6.48 3.96 16.22
CA ASN A 118 -5.37 4.53 15.47
C ASN A 118 -5.18 3.91 14.07
N MET A 119 -6.24 3.32 13.51
CA MET A 119 -6.21 2.71 12.17
C MET A 119 -5.70 3.72 11.13
N GLY A 120 -4.58 3.38 10.49
CA GLY A 120 -4.00 4.20 9.44
C GLY A 120 -3.48 5.57 9.86
N LYS A 121 -3.19 5.81 11.14
CA LYS A 121 -2.76 7.12 11.67
C LYS A 121 -1.67 7.76 10.82
N GLU A 122 -0.63 7.01 10.47
CA GLU A 122 0.47 7.52 9.64
C GLU A 122 0.00 7.92 8.24
N LEU A 123 -0.96 7.19 7.67
CA LEU A 123 -1.53 7.54 6.36
C LEU A 123 -2.33 8.83 6.44
N TYR A 124 -3.14 9.02 7.47
CA TYR A 124 -3.90 10.27 7.67
C TYR A 124 -3.01 11.49 7.89
N LEU A 125 -1.85 11.31 8.52
CA LEU A 125 -0.89 12.39 8.77
C LEU A 125 -0.07 12.78 7.52
N ASN A 126 0.13 11.85 6.60
CA ASN A 126 1.06 12.04 5.49
C ASN A 126 0.39 12.12 4.12
N PHE A 127 -0.86 11.70 3.96
CA PHE A 127 -1.55 11.64 2.67
C PHE A 127 -2.85 12.44 2.67
N PRO A 128 -2.92 13.57 1.95
CA PRO A 128 -4.13 14.40 1.87
C PRO A 128 -5.41 13.63 1.54
N PRO A 129 -5.47 12.69 0.57
CA PRO A 129 -6.70 11.95 0.26
C PRO A 129 -7.27 11.16 1.44
N MET A 130 -6.41 10.66 2.33
CA MET A 130 -6.84 10.02 3.58
C MET A 130 -7.52 11.02 4.51
N LEU A 131 -6.86 12.15 4.76
CA LEU A 131 -7.37 13.19 5.64
C LEU A 131 -8.69 13.76 5.12
N GLU A 132 -8.80 14.04 3.83
CA GLU A 132 -10.02 14.54 3.19
C GLU A 132 -11.20 13.57 3.34
N SER A 133 -10.94 12.27 3.21
CA SER A 133 -11.96 11.23 3.40
C SER A 133 -12.49 11.22 4.82
N LEU A 134 -11.62 11.29 5.83
CA LEU A 134 -12.02 11.35 7.23
C LEU A 134 -12.77 12.64 7.56
N GLN A 135 -12.26 13.79 7.09
CA GLN A 135 -12.92 15.09 7.29
C GLN A 135 -14.32 15.14 6.68
N SER A 136 -14.51 14.48 5.54
CA SER A 136 -15.84 14.40 4.90
C SER A 136 -16.84 13.65 5.78
N VAL A 137 -16.42 12.59 6.44
CA VAL A 137 -17.27 11.86 7.40
C VAL A 137 -17.43 12.68 8.69
N ASP A 138 -16.38 13.27 9.21
CA ASP A 138 -16.45 14.15 10.41
C ASP A 138 -17.50 15.25 10.24
N GLN A 139 -17.61 15.84 9.04
CA GLN A 139 -18.63 16.85 8.76
C GLN A 139 -20.05 16.30 8.89
N CYS A 140 -20.31 15.05 8.52
CA CYS A 140 -21.62 14.42 8.72
C CYS A 140 -21.95 14.34 10.21
N PHE A 141 -21.02 13.87 11.05
CA PHE A 141 -21.20 13.78 12.50
C PHE A 141 -21.43 15.17 13.15
N ILE A 142 -20.65 16.17 12.75
CA ILE A 142 -20.76 17.54 13.27
C ILE A 142 -22.11 18.17 12.90
N GLN A 143 -22.59 17.95 11.69
CA GLN A 143 -23.88 18.48 11.25
C GLN A 143 -25.07 17.91 12.04
N GLU A 144 -24.94 16.71 12.57
CA GLU A 144 -25.93 16.08 13.46
C GLU A 144 -25.74 16.44 14.94
N GLY A 145 -24.73 17.27 15.27
CA GLY A 145 -24.42 17.66 16.64
C GLY A 145 -23.66 16.60 17.43
N SER A 146 -23.12 15.59 16.75
CA SER A 146 -22.30 14.53 17.33
C SER A 146 -20.81 14.88 17.34
N LYS A 147 -20.03 14.15 18.14
CA LYS A 147 -18.57 14.27 18.13
C LYS A 147 -18.01 13.78 16.80
N PRO A 148 -16.96 14.43 16.25
CA PRO A 148 -16.31 13.96 15.03
C PRO A 148 -15.83 12.51 15.17
N LEU A 149 -15.98 11.72 14.12
CA LEU A 149 -15.53 10.33 14.06
C LEU A 149 -14.03 10.19 14.31
N SER A 150 -13.25 11.18 13.87
CA SER A 150 -11.80 11.24 14.11
C SER A 150 -11.44 11.16 15.60
N GLY A 151 -12.28 11.69 16.50
CA GLY A 151 -12.09 11.59 17.93
C GLY A 151 -12.36 10.18 18.50
N VAL A 152 -13.07 9.32 17.75
CA VAL A 152 -13.30 7.91 18.12
C VAL A 152 -12.19 7.02 17.55
N VAL A 153 -11.77 7.28 16.30
CA VAL A 153 -10.69 6.53 15.65
C VAL A 153 -9.32 6.84 16.26
N PHE A 154 -9.08 8.11 16.61
CA PHE A 154 -7.84 8.62 17.21
C PHE A 154 -8.10 9.22 18.59
N PRO A 155 -8.54 8.41 19.57
CA PRO A 155 -8.84 8.93 20.89
C PRO A 155 -7.58 9.42 21.60
N ASN A 156 -7.78 10.28 22.59
CA ASN A 156 -6.67 10.69 23.45
C ASN A 156 -6.04 9.47 24.15
N PRO A 157 -4.72 9.43 24.26
CA PRO A 157 -4.03 8.36 24.97
C PRO A 157 -4.51 8.25 26.42
N VAL A 158 -4.78 7.02 26.85
CA VAL A 158 -5.14 6.68 28.24
C VAL A 158 -4.23 5.54 28.70
N PHE A 159 -4.02 5.45 30.02
CA PHE A 159 -3.09 4.47 30.61
C PHE A 159 -3.81 3.40 31.43
N ASP A 160 -5.12 3.50 31.56
CA ASP A 160 -5.99 2.60 32.32
C ASP A 160 -6.67 1.65 31.36
N ASP A 161 -6.53 0.34 31.62
CA ASP A 161 -7.08 -0.73 30.77
C ASP A 161 -8.61 -0.64 30.61
N GLU A 162 -9.32 -0.20 31.65
CA GLU A 162 -10.78 -0.01 31.58
C GLU A 162 -11.15 1.12 30.59
N GLN A 163 -10.37 2.19 30.56
CA GLN A 163 -10.59 3.27 29.59
C GLN A 163 -10.20 2.86 28.17
N ILE A 164 -9.16 2.06 28.04
CA ILE A 164 -8.74 1.46 26.75
C ILE A 164 -9.89 0.60 26.19
N GLU A 165 -10.48 -0.28 27.01
CA GLU A 165 -11.59 -1.14 26.60
C GLU A 165 -12.85 -0.33 26.23
N LYS A 166 -13.13 0.76 26.94
CA LYS A 166 -14.23 1.67 26.58
C LYS A 166 -14.03 2.32 25.22
N GLN A 167 -12.81 2.78 24.89
CA GLN A 167 -12.49 3.36 23.60
C GLN A 167 -12.62 2.30 22.47
N ASP A 168 -12.18 1.07 22.71
CA ASP A 168 -12.32 -0.02 21.74
C ASP A 168 -13.80 -0.39 21.54
N THR A 169 -14.57 -0.46 22.62
CA THR A 169 -16.01 -0.73 22.57
C THR A 169 -16.78 0.37 21.82
N GLU A 170 -16.43 1.64 22.04
CA GLU A 170 -17.04 2.77 21.32
C GLU A 170 -16.79 2.68 19.82
N LEU A 171 -15.58 2.31 19.39
CA LEU A 171 -15.24 2.12 17.98
C LEU A 171 -15.91 0.89 17.34
N GLN A 172 -16.31 -0.11 18.15
CA GLN A 172 -17.02 -1.30 17.68
C GLN A 172 -18.49 -1.05 17.38
N LEU A 173 -19.08 0.03 17.90
CA LEU A 173 -20.46 0.38 17.59
C LEU A 173 -20.62 0.61 16.07
N THR A 174 -21.67 0.07 15.49
CA THR A 174 -21.92 0.13 14.04
C THR A 174 -21.83 1.54 13.47
N GLN A 175 -22.40 2.51 14.19
CA GLN A 175 -22.39 3.93 13.85
C GLN A 175 -20.98 4.55 13.77
N HIS A 176 -19.96 3.94 14.37
CA HIS A 176 -18.58 4.38 14.31
C HIS A 176 -17.71 3.45 13.44
N ALA A 177 -17.95 2.14 13.54
CA ALA A 177 -17.18 1.13 12.83
C ALA A 177 -17.30 1.27 11.31
N GLN A 178 -18.53 1.35 10.80
CA GLN A 178 -18.78 1.40 9.37
C GLN A 178 -18.22 2.67 8.72
N PRO A 179 -18.52 3.89 9.21
CA PRO A 179 -17.93 5.10 8.63
C PRO A 179 -16.41 5.18 8.78
N SER A 180 -15.82 4.58 9.83
CA SER A 180 -14.36 4.50 9.99
C SER A 180 -13.72 3.68 8.88
N ILE A 181 -14.26 2.49 8.61
CA ILE A 181 -13.81 1.60 7.54
C ILE A 181 -14.03 2.25 6.18
N GLY A 182 -15.16 2.94 6.02
CA GLY A 182 -15.49 3.68 4.80
C GLY A 182 -14.52 4.80 4.48
N ALA A 183 -14.24 5.66 5.47
CA ALA A 183 -13.28 6.74 5.32
C ALA A 183 -11.87 6.22 4.99
N PHE A 184 -11.44 5.18 5.70
CA PHE A 184 -10.15 4.53 5.47
C PHE A 184 -10.06 3.92 4.07
N GLY A 185 -11.04 3.10 3.70
CA GLY A 185 -11.07 2.41 2.40
C GLY A 185 -11.11 3.38 1.22
N ALA A 186 -11.91 4.44 1.32
CA ALA A 186 -12.02 5.47 0.29
C ALA A 186 -10.70 6.26 0.15
N GLY A 187 -10.12 6.71 1.27
CA GLY A 187 -8.86 7.45 1.25
C GLY A 187 -7.71 6.62 0.69
N LEU A 188 -7.57 5.36 1.12
CA LEU A 188 -6.55 4.45 0.61
C LEU A 188 -6.73 4.16 -0.89
N TYR A 189 -7.98 3.94 -1.34
CA TYR A 189 -8.25 3.70 -2.75
C TYR A 189 -7.92 4.92 -3.62
N LYS A 190 -8.18 6.14 -3.15
CA LYS A 190 -7.76 7.38 -3.82
C LYS A 190 -6.25 7.44 -3.98
N ILE A 191 -5.48 7.16 -2.92
CA ILE A 191 -4.01 7.12 -2.99
C ILE A 191 -3.55 6.10 -4.03
N LEU A 192 -4.10 4.89 -4.00
CA LEU A 192 -3.72 3.84 -4.94
C LEU A 192 -4.02 4.23 -6.39
N LYS A 193 -5.15 4.90 -6.64
CA LYS A 193 -5.48 5.45 -7.97
C LYS A 193 -4.49 6.52 -8.41
N ASP A 194 -4.10 7.42 -7.51
CA ASP A 194 -3.09 8.45 -7.80
C ASP A 194 -1.72 7.82 -8.11
N CYS A 195 -1.44 6.63 -7.54
CA CYS A 195 -0.27 5.82 -7.87
C CYS A 195 -0.44 4.96 -9.15
N GLY A 196 -1.54 5.12 -9.89
CA GLY A 196 -1.77 4.42 -11.15
C GLY A 196 -2.46 3.05 -11.01
N LEU A 197 -3.06 2.71 -9.85
CA LEU A 197 -3.88 1.50 -9.74
C LEU A 197 -5.17 1.67 -10.55
N GLU A 198 -5.35 0.80 -11.53
CA GLU A 198 -6.61 0.64 -12.26
C GLU A 198 -7.24 -0.71 -11.90
N ALA A 199 -8.43 -0.67 -11.29
CA ALA A 199 -9.20 -1.86 -10.98
C ALA A 199 -10.24 -2.12 -12.07
N ASP A 200 -10.26 -3.32 -12.63
CA ASP A 200 -11.29 -3.75 -13.58
C ASP A 200 -12.65 -3.96 -12.91
N PHE A 201 -12.62 -4.41 -11.66
CA PHE A 201 -13.80 -4.66 -10.84
C PHE A 201 -13.59 -4.17 -9.41
N THR A 202 -14.70 -3.86 -8.77
CA THR A 202 -14.74 -3.57 -7.34
C THR A 202 -15.70 -4.56 -6.66
N ALA A 203 -15.34 -5.02 -5.49
CA ALA A 203 -16.18 -5.89 -4.67
C ALA A 203 -16.00 -5.53 -3.20
N GLY A 204 -16.97 -5.87 -2.37
CA GLY A 204 -16.93 -5.58 -0.94
C GLY A 204 -17.59 -6.68 -0.13
N HIS A 205 -17.24 -6.76 1.14
CA HIS A 205 -17.90 -7.62 2.10
C HIS A 205 -18.79 -6.77 3.02
N SER A 206 -20.08 -7.08 3.10
CA SER A 206 -21.04 -6.37 3.96
C SER A 206 -21.00 -4.84 3.69
N PHE A 207 -20.64 -4.01 4.67
CA PHE A 207 -20.48 -2.56 4.49
C PHE A 207 -19.52 -2.19 3.35
N GLY A 208 -18.49 -3.01 3.09
CA GLY A 208 -17.57 -2.81 1.98
C GLY A 208 -18.23 -2.79 0.60
N GLU A 209 -19.45 -3.34 0.46
CA GLU A 209 -20.23 -3.27 -0.79
C GLU A 209 -20.60 -1.81 -1.13
N LEU A 210 -20.89 -0.99 -0.11
CA LEU A 210 -21.15 0.44 -0.31
C LEU A 210 -19.90 1.17 -0.83
N THR A 211 -18.72 0.84 -0.26
CA THR A 211 -17.44 1.39 -0.72
C THR A 211 -17.12 0.91 -2.14
N ALA A 212 -17.44 -0.34 -2.47
CA ALA A 212 -17.26 -0.88 -3.83
C ALA A 212 -18.13 -0.16 -4.86
N LEU A 213 -19.39 0.15 -4.53
CA LEU A 213 -20.29 0.93 -5.40
C LEU A 213 -19.76 2.36 -5.63
N TRP A 214 -19.22 2.98 -4.60
CA TRP A 214 -18.58 4.29 -4.72
C TRP A 214 -17.33 4.20 -5.61
N ALA A 215 -16.45 3.23 -5.38
CA ALA A 215 -15.23 3.03 -6.17
C ALA A 215 -15.52 2.73 -7.64
N ALA A 216 -16.67 2.08 -7.94
CA ALA A 216 -17.19 1.85 -9.29
C ALA A 216 -17.80 3.10 -9.94
N GLY A 217 -17.91 4.22 -9.22
CA GLY A 217 -18.51 5.47 -9.73
C GLY A 217 -20.04 5.50 -9.71
N VAL A 218 -20.69 4.53 -9.06
CA VAL A 218 -22.16 4.51 -8.90
C VAL A 218 -22.62 5.61 -7.93
N LEU A 219 -21.78 5.90 -6.93
CA LEU A 219 -22.00 6.94 -5.93
C LEU A 219 -20.93 8.01 -6.05
N GLY A 220 -21.33 9.28 -6.03
CA GLY A 220 -20.39 10.38 -5.86
C GLY A 220 -19.95 10.51 -4.40
N ASP A 221 -18.81 11.17 -4.15
CA ASP A 221 -18.18 11.32 -2.83
C ASP A 221 -19.18 11.77 -1.75
N LYS A 222 -19.92 12.84 -2.02
CA LYS A 222 -20.91 13.38 -1.07
C LYS A 222 -21.98 12.36 -0.69
N GLY A 223 -22.56 11.67 -1.68
CA GLY A 223 -23.58 10.65 -1.44
C GLY A 223 -23.03 9.47 -0.67
N TYR A 224 -21.81 9.06 -1.00
CA TYR A 224 -21.12 7.98 -0.31
C TYR A 224 -20.89 8.27 1.19
N TYR A 225 -20.32 9.41 1.53
CA TYR A 225 -20.03 9.73 2.94
C TYR A 225 -21.30 9.93 3.77
N ILE A 226 -22.38 10.46 3.19
CA ILE A 226 -23.69 10.52 3.86
C ILE A 226 -24.21 9.11 4.15
N LEU A 227 -24.18 8.20 3.17
CA LEU A 227 -24.63 6.82 3.36
C LEU A 227 -23.72 6.01 4.28
N ALA A 228 -22.43 6.28 4.31
CA ALA A 228 -21.50 5.63 5.20
C ALA A 228 -21.70 6.02 6.67
N HIS A 229 -22.25 7.22 6.92
CA HIS A 229 -22.56 7.73 8.24
C HIS A 229 -23.96 7.30 8.73
N ALA A 230 -24.96 7.14 7.82
CA ALA A 230 -26.35 6.81 8.14
C ALA A 230 -26.52 5.42 8.77
#